data_f94d00951d464ff96db453e8b22f981f
#
_entry.id   f94d00951d464ff96db453e8b22f981f
#
_cell.length_a   1.000
_cell.length_b   1.000
_cell.length_c   1.000
_cell.angle_alpha   90.00
_cell.angle_beta   90.00
_cell.angle_gamma   90.00
#
_symmetry.space_group_name_H-M   'P 1'
#
loop_
_entity.id
_entity.type
_entity.pdbx_description
1 polymer ?
#
loop_
_entity_poly.entity_id
_entity_poly.type
_entity_poly.pdbx_seq_one_letter_code
_entity_poly.pdbx_strand_id
1 'polypeptide(L)'
;MGFECSAESASWGTIREKVSLKENQEEKRMERSVAIVLAAGQGSRMGGSVKKQFLRIGSYPVLYYSLQCFQNSENIQEIILVTGEDYMSYCQKEIVDLYGFTKVTRIIPGGKERYDSVYAGLLACKECDYVFIHDGARPFISEEIIKRGLDGAKKTGACVVGMPSKDTVKLADENGYVKETPARNLVWTVQTPQVFRYSLIRKAYESMQSKDMTAVTDDACVVEQETGVKIWLA
;
A
#
# COMPACT_ATOMS: atom_id res chain seq x y z
N MET A 1 50.58 -19.25 -57.15
CA MET A 1 49.55 -18.23 -56.95
C MET A 1 48.88 -18.51 -55.62
N GLY A 2 49.31 -17.78 -54.55
CA GLY A 2 48.73 -17.88 -53.25
C GLY A 2 47.48 -16.99 -53.16
N PHE A 3 46.48 -17.44 -52.47
CA PHE A 3 45.43 -16.58 -51.95
C PHE A 3 45.44 -16.70 -50.43
N GLU A 4 45.90 -15.65 -49.80
CA GLU A 4 45.75 -15.41 -48.40
C GLU A 4 44.25 -15.16 -48.07
N CYS A 5 43.72 -15.86 -47.09
CA CYS A 5 42.46 -15.53 -46.46
C CYS A 5 42.76 -15.04 -45.04
N SER A 6 42.84 -13.72 -44.92
CA SER A 6 43.06 -13.05 -43.65
C SER A 6 41.75 -12.47 -43.10
N ALA A 7 41.54 -12.71 -41.80
CA ALA A 7 40.85 -11.85 -40.87
C ALA A 7 39.33 -11.62 -41.00
N GLU A 8 38.54 -12.43 -40.26
CA GLU A 8 37.22 -12.03 -39.74
C GLU A 8 36.89 -12.66 -38.39
N SER A 9 37.86 -12.93 -37.55
CA SER A 9 37.56 -13.56 -36.21
C SER A 9 37.58 -12.55 -35.02
N ALA A 10 37.76 -11.23 -35.30
CA ALA A 10 37.93 -10.26 -34.21
C ALA A 10 36.65 -9.52 -33.77
N SER A 11 35.52 -9.65 -34.44
CA SER A 11 34.31 -8.85 -34.13
C SER A 11 33.28 -9.50 -33.19
N TRP A 12 33.29 -10.82 -33.08
CA TRP A 12 32.28 -11.55 -32.28
C TRP A 12 32.59 -11.61 -30.78
N GLY A 13 33.86 -11.48 -30.39
CA GLY A 13 34.26 -11.44 -28.96
C GLY A 13 33.81 -10.14 -28.28
N THR A 14 33.96 -9.02 -28.98
CA THR A 14 33.65 -7.68 -28.44
C THR A 14 32.14 -7.44 -28.30
N ILE A 15 31.31 -8.08 -29.11
CA ILE A 15 29.84 -7.97 -29.02
C ILE A 15 29.32 -8.82 -27.85
N ARG A 16 29.85 -10.03 -27.64
CA ARG A 16 29.48 -10.85 -26.48
C ARG A 16 29.91 -10.25 -25.13
N GLU A 17 31.10 -9.65 -25.06
CA GLU A 17 31.53 -8.94 -23.85
C GLU A 17 30.67 -7.69 -23.57
N LYS A 18 30.29 -6.93 -24.59
CA LYS A 18 29.39 -5.76 -24.43
C LYS A 18 27.96 -6.14 -24.06
N VAL A 19 27.46 -7.29 -24.51
CA VAL A 19 26.15 -7.82 -24.11
C VAL A 19 26.22 -8.32 -22.67
N SER A 20 27.25 -9.10 -22.31
CA SER A 20 27.47 -9.59 -20.94
C SER A 20 27.72 -8.45 -19.94
N LEU A 21 28.39 -7.38 -20.35
CA LEU A 21 28.58 -6.17 -19.51
C LEU A 21 27.30 -5.34 -19.38
N LYS A 22 26.39 -5.36 -20.34
CA LYS A 22 25.07 -4.74 -20.22
C LYS A 22 24.11 -5.56 -19.35
N GLU A 23 24.16 -6.88 -19.42
CA GLU A 23 23.36 -7.77 -18.56
C GLU A 23 23.82 -7.79 -17.10
N ASN A 24 25.13 -7.52 -16.84
CA ASN A 24 25.68 -7.37 -15.48
C ASN A 24 25.59 -5.94 -14.92
N GLN A 25 25.18 -4.95 -15.71
CA GLN A 25 24.97 -3.55 -15.29
C GLN A 25 23.50 -3.16 -15.12
N GLU A 26 22.55 -4.06 -15.23
CA GLU A 26 21.33 -3.89 -14.47
C GLU A 26 21.70 -4.11 -12.99
N GLU A 27 22.33 -3.11 -12.37
CA GLU A 27 22.35 -2.95 -10.93
C GLU A 27 20.89 -3.17 -10.51
N LYS A 28 20.66 -4.24 -9.75
CA LYS A 28 19.35 -4.63 -9.25
C LYS A 28 18.87 -3.44 -8.42
N ARG A 29 18.22 -2.47 -9.09
CA ARG A 29 17.67 -1.29 -8.44
C ARG A 29 16.86 -1.79 -7.25
N MET A 30 17.26 -1.37 -6.06
CA MET A 30 16.53 -1.76 -4.86
C MET A 30 15.10 -1.23 -4.99
N GLU A 31 14.14 -2.14 -4.95
CA GLU A 31 12.72 -1.78 -5.00
C GLU A 31 12.39 -0.86 -3.83
N ARG A 32 11.71 0.24 -4.13
CA ARG A 32 11.33 1.24 -3.15
C ARG A 32 9.86 1.13 -2.81
N SER A 33 9.57 0.99 -1.52
CA SER A 33 8.21 0.95 -1.00
C SER A 33 7.90 2.17 -0.14
N VAL A 34 6.70 2.71 -0.30
CA VAL A 34 6.18 3.85 0.45
C VAL A 34 4.95 3.42 1.23
N ALA A 35 4.87 3.78 2.51
CA ALA A 35 3.67 3.59 3.32
C ALA A 35 2.83 4.89 3.34
N ILE A 36 1.58 4.80 2.92
CA ILE A 36 0.56 5.85 3.06
C ILE A 36 -0.26 5.49 4.29
N VAL A 37 -0.07 6.24 5.38
CA VAL A 37 -0.76 6.02 6.65
C VAL A 37 -1.91 7.02 6.78
N LEU A 38 -3.14 6.50 6.81
CA LEU A 38 -4.37 7.29 6.83
C LEU A 38 -4.78 7.60 8.27
N ALA A 39 -4.77 8.86 8.64
CA ALA A 39 -5.17 9.39 9.94
C ALA A 39 -6.18 10.56 9.84
N ALA A 40 -6.81 10.77 8.67
CA ALA A 40 -7.77 11.86 8.43
C ALA A 40 -9.18 11.55 8.95
N GLY A 41 -9.53 10.28 9.18
CA GLY A 41 -10.88 9.84 9.55
C GLY A 41 -11.44 10.56 10.78
N GLN A 42 -12.71 10.98 10.68
CA GLN A 42 -13.42 11.74 11.73
C GLN A 42 -13.77 10.89 12.97
N GLY A 43 -13.78 9.56 12.85
CA GLY A 43 -14.09 8.66 13.98
C GLY A 43 -15.54 8.73 14.45
N SER A 44 -16.48 9.13 13.59
CA SER A 44 -17.89 9.42 13.91
C SER A 44 -18.63 8.30 14.68
N ARG A 45 -18.17 7.06 14.58
CA ARG A 45 -18.81 5.90 15.25
C ARG A 45 -18.54 5.82 16.77
N MET A 46 -17.56 6.55 17.30
CA MET A 46 -17.15 6.46 18.72
C MET A 46 -17.63 7.64 19.57
N GLY A 47 -18.27 8.68 19.00
CA GLY A 47 -18.93 9.76 19.72
C GLY A 47 -18.05 10.62 20.65
N GLY A 48 -16.73 10.45 20.63
CA GLY A 48 -15.79 11.17 21.49
C GLY A 48 -15.24 12.45 20.85
N SER A 49 -14.78 13.39 21.68
CA SER A 49 -14.11 14.63 21.24
C SER A 49 -12.71 14.41 20.67
N VAL A 50 -12.07 13.28 20.99
CA VAL A 50 -10.73 12.90 20.51
C VAL A 50 -10.85 11.90 19.38
N LYS A 51 -10.20 12.15 18.25
CA LYS A 51 -10.18 11.21 17.12
C LYS A 51 -9.51 9.88 17.52
N LYS A 52 -10.05 8.74 17.08
CA LYS A 52 -9.64 7.39 17.51
C LYS A 52 -8.14 7.12 17.31
N GLN A 53 -7.53 7.66 16.25
CA GLN A 53 -6.10 7.49 15.97
C GLN A 53 -5.19 8.21 16.98
N PHE A 54 -5.73 9.17 17.74
CA PHE A 54 -5.02 9.92 18.79
C PHE A 54 -5.38 9.44 20.21
N LEU A 55 -6.34 8.50 20.36
CA LEU A 55 -6.56 7.84 21.64
C LEU A 55 -5.30 7.10 22.06
N ARG A 56 -5.08 6.98 23.38
CA ARG A 56 -3.88 6.31 23.89
C ARG A 56 -4.14 4.83 24.20
N ILE A 57 -3.18 4.00 23.83
CA ILE A 57 -3.04 2.63 24.30
C ILE A 57 -1.75 2.60 25.11
N GLY A 58 -1.88 2.45 26.43
CA GLY A 58 -0.76 2.64 27.34
C GLY A 58 -0.20 4.06 27.26
N SER A 59 1.09 4.19 27.00
CA SER A 59 1.78 5.48 26.97
C SER A 59 1.74 6.19 25.62
N TYR A 60 1.25 5.56 24.55
CA TYR A 60 1.36 6.08 23.19
C TYR A 60 0.00 6.22 22.49
N PRO A 61 -0.16 7.19 21.58
CA PRO A 61 -1.36 7.26 20.74
C PRO A 61 -1.44 6.06 19.80
N VAL A 62 -2.65 5.67 19.41
CA VAL A 62 -2.87 4.53 18.48
C VAL A 62 -2.04 4.65 17.22
N LEU A 63 -1.96 5.84 16.63
CA LEU A 63 -1.18 6.13 15.42
C LEU A 63 0.31 5.82 15.58
N TYR A 64 0.86 5.98 16.79
CA TYR A 64 2.25 5.68 17.07
C TYR A 64 2.63 4.26 16.67
N TYR A 65 1.81 3.27 17.00
CA TYR A 65 2.14 1.85 16.78
C TYR A 65 2.26 1.53 15.29
N SER A 66 1.38 2.09 14.46
CA SER A 66 1.45 1.93 13.01
C SER A 66 2.71 2.59 12.43
N LEU A 67 2.99 3.84 12.83
CA LEU A 67 4.18 4.56 12.39
C LEU A 67 5.46 3.88 12.85
N GLN A 68 5.52 3.39 14.10
CA GLN A 68 6.68 2.71 14.66
C GLN A 68 7.00 1.41 13.89
N CYS A 69 5.97 0.64 13.51
CA CYS A 69 6.17 -0.57 12.73
C CYS A 69 6.77 -0.25 11.35
N PHE A 70 6.22 0.73 10.62
CA PHE A 70 6.75 1.13 9.32
C PHE A 70 8.13 1.83 9.43
N GLN A 71 8.37 2.60 10.51
CA GLN A 71 9.67 3.22 10.77
C GLN A 71 10.79 2.19 10.91
N ASN A 72 10.50 1.06 11.59
CA ASN A 72 11.47 0.02 11.86
C ASN A 72 11.65 -0.98 10.71
N SER A 73 10.70 -1.05 9.79
CA SER A 73 10.73 -2.00 8.67
C SER A 73 11.80 -1.63 7.63
N GLU A 74 12.66 -2.58 7.27
CA GLU A 74 13.63 -2.42 6.17
C GLU A 74 12.94 -2.40 4.80
N ASN A 75 11.72 -2.95 4.73
CA ASN A 75 10.92 -2.99 3.50
C ASN A 75 10.27 -1.65 3.17
N ILE A 76 10.30 -0.65 4.06
CA ILE A 76 9.68 0.67 3.88
C ILE A 76 10.74 1.76 3.91
N GLN A 77 10.85 2.54 2.86
CA GLN A 77 11.82 3.62 2.73
C GLN A 77 11.24 4.99 3.07
N GLU A 78 9.93 5.17 2.92
CA GLU A 78 9.26 6.44 3.16
C GLU A 78 7.86 6.21 3.73
N ILE A 79 7.41 7.15 4.56
CA ILE A 79 6.04 7.20 5.09
C ILE A 79 5.43 8.56 4.71
N ILE A 80 4.23 8.51 4.15
CA ILE A 80 3.39 9.68 3.92
C ILE A 80 2.22 9.59 4.90
N LEU A 81 2.14 10.54 5.81
CA LEU A 81 1.04 10.62 6.77
C LEU A 81 -0.07 11.51 6.21
N VAL A 82 -1.26 10.95 6.04
CA VAL A 82 -2.45 11.67 5.58
C VAL A 82 -3.36 11.93 6.77
N THR A 83 -3.56 13.20 7.14
CA THR A 83 -4.34 13.58 8.33
C THR A 83 -5.33 14.71 8.00
N GLY A 84 -6.21 15.07 8.94
CA GLY A 84 -7.03 16.26 8.79
C GLY A 84 -6.16 17.51 8.79
N GLU A 85 -6.51 18.52 8.02
CA GLU A 85 -5.74 19.75 7.86
C GLU A 85 -5.44 20.41 9.22
N ASP A 86 -6.44 20.50 10.11
CA ASP A 86 -6.32 21.04 11.48
C ASP A 86 -5.35 20.24 12.38
N TYR A 87 -5.02 19.01 11.99
CA TYR A 87 -4.16 18.13 12.79
C TYR A 87 -2.73 18.00 12.24
N MET A 88 -2.40 18.65 11.15
CA MET A 88 -1.08 18.53 10.53
C MET A 88 0.03 19.01 11.48
N SER A 89 -0.15 20.19 12.09
CA SER A 89 0.82 20.73 13.07
C SER A 89 0.93 19.86 14.33
N TYR A 90 -0.19 19.31 14.80
CA TYR A 90 -0.19 18.36 15.92
C TYR A 90 0.57 17.09 15.56
N CYS A 91 0.28 16.48 14.41
CA CYS A 91 0.97 15.29 13.95
C CYS A 91 2.48 15.52 13.79
N GLN A 92 2.88 16.69 13.26
CA GLN A 92 4.29 17.02 13.12
C GLN A 92 4.96 17.08 14.51
N LYS A 93 4.48 17.90 15.41
CA LYS A 93 5.15 18.19 16.70
C LYS A 93 5.00 17.06 17.71
N GLU A 94 3.74 16.59 17.91
CA GLU A 94 3.38 15.70 19.01
C GLU A 94 3.48 14.21 18.63
N ILE A 95 3.68 13.90 17.32
CA ILE A 95 3.83 12.52 16.87
C ILE A 95 5.17 12.33 16.17
N VAL A 96 5.42 13.05 15.07
CA VAL A 96 6.60 12.78 14.22
C VAL A 96 7.87 13.22 14.92
N ASP A 97 7.95 14.47 15.35
CA ASP A 97 9.15 15.02 15.98
C ASP A 97 9.38 14.42 17.37
N LEU A 98 8.31 14.32 18.18
CA LEU A 98 8.40 13.81 19.56
C LEU A 98 8.93 12.36 19.61
N TYR A 99 8.50 11.51 18.68
CA TYR A 99 8.90 10.09 18.65
C TYR A 99 10.00 9.77 17.63
N GLY A 100 10.50 10.77 16.91
CA GLY A 100 11.63 10.61 15.98
C GLY A 100 11.32 9.76 14.74
N PHE A 101 10.13 9.90 14.15
CA PHE A 101 9.75 9.17 12.93
C PHE A 101 10.40 9.76 11.68
N THR A 102 11.66 9.45 11.45
CA THR A 102 12.49 10.01 10.37
C THR A 102 12.05 9.60 8.96
N LYS A 103 11.35 8.47 8.82
CA LYS A 103 10.79 8.05 7.53
C LYS A 103 9.50 8.79 7.15
N VAL A 104 8.87 9.51 8.09
CA VAL A 104 7.73 10.38 7.75
C VAL A 104 8.26 11.65 7.09
N THR A 105 8.29 11.63 5.76
CA THR A 105 8.84 12.74 4.96
C THR A 105 7.80 13.79 4.60
N ARG A 106 6.50 13.42 4.69
CA ARG A 106 5.38 14.30 4.36
C ARG A 106 4.19 14.05 5.27
N ILE A 107 3.58 15.15 5.69
CA ILE A 107 2.25 15.18 6.29
C ILE A 107 1.38 15.99 5.35
N ILE A 108 0.30 15.40 4.87
CA ILE A 108 -0.59 16.02 3.89
C ILE A 108 -2.05 15.99 4.37
N PRO A 109 -2.88 16.94 3.92
CA PRO A 109 -4.30 16.91 4.25
C PRO A 109 -4.99 15.75 3.52
N GLY A 110 -5.90 15.07 4.21
CA GLY A 110 -6.83 14.12 3.60
C GLY A 110 -8.03 14.82 2.96
N GLY A 111 -8.76 14.08 2.15
CA GLY A 111 -9.99 14.53 1.53
C GLY A 111 -11.22 14.26 2.38
N LYS A 112 -12.40 14.47 1.77
CA LYS A 112 -13.69 14.28 2.41
C LYS A 112 -13.95 12.80 2.75
N GLU A 113 -13.65 11.95 1.81
CA GLU A 113 -13.82 10.50 1.94
C GLU A 113 -12.47 9.78 2.07
N ARG A 114 -12.51 8.50 2.45
CA ARG A 114 -11.27 7.70 2.60
C ARG A 114 -10.51 7.60 1.28
N TYR A 115 -11.19 7.38 0.18
CA TYR A 115 -10.58 7.26 -1.14
C TYR A 115 -9.92 8.56 -1.61
N ASP A 116 -10.48 9.74 -1.29
CA ASP A 116 -9.84 11.03 -1.56
C ASP A 116 -8.51 11.16 -0.82
N SER A 117 -8.49 10.72 0.44
CA SER A 117 -7.27 10.71 1.26
C SER A 117 -6.20 9.77 0.70
N VAL A 118 -6.61 8.58 0.21
CA VAL A 118 -5.72 7.64 -0.47
C VAL A 118 -5.16 8.27 -1.74
N TYR A 119 -6.01 8.87 -2.57
CA TYR A 119 -5.58 9.50 -3.81
C TYR A 119 -4.60 10.65 -3.57
N ALA A 120 -4.86 11.49 -2.57
CA ALA A 120 -3.91 12.53 -2.15
C ALA A 120 -2.55 11.93 -1.75
N GLY A 121 -2.54 10.82 -1.01
CA GLY A 121 -1.34 10.06 -0.66
C GLY A 121 -0.60 9.53 -1.89
N LEU A 122 -1.33 8.95 -2.84
CA LEU A 122 -0.76 8.46 -4.11
C LEU A 122 -0.16 9.58 -4.95
N LEU A 123 -0.80 10.76 -4.99
CA LEU A 123 -0.26 11.95 -5.66
C LEU A 123 1.03 12.46 -5.01
N ALA A 124 1.13 12.32 -3.70
CA ALA A 124 2.32 12.72 -2.95
C ALA A 124 3.48 11.73 -3.10
N CYS A 125 3.25 10.47 -3.49
CA CYS A 125 4.32 9.51 -3.76
C CYS A 125 5.17 9.96 -4.95
N LYS A 126 6.49 9.93 -4.77
CA LYS A 126 7.47 10.12 -5.85
C LYS A 126 8.22 8.81 -6.02
N GLU A 127 8.44 8.38 -7.26
CA GLU A 127 9.33 7.27 -7.62
C GLU A 127 9.33 6.09 -6.62
N CYS A 128 8.24 5.35 -6.54
CA CYS A 128 8.17 4.12 -5.78
C CYS A 128 7.66 2.97 -6.64
N ASP A 129 8.03 1.75 -6.26
CA ASP A 129 7.61 0.54 -6.95
C ASP A 129 6.35 -0.02 -6.30
N TYR A 130 6.27 0.04 -4.97
CA TYR A 130 5.13 -0.45 -4.19
C TYR A 130 4.63 0.59 -3.20
N VAL A 131 3.32 0.58 -2.95
CA VAL A 131 2.68 1.37 -1.90
C VAL A 131 1.92 0.48 -0.94
N PHE A 132 2.00 0.83 0.33
CA PHE A 132 1.24 0.24 1.43
C PHE A 132 0.21 1.25 1.88
N ILE A 133 -1.07 0.94 1.74
CA ILE A 133 -2.16 1.80 2.22
C ILE A 133 -2.63 1.23 3.54
N HIS A 134 -2.49 2.01 4.62
CA HIS A 134 -2.76 1.54 5.98
C HIS A 134 -3.58 2.52 6.79
N ASP A 135 -4.60 2.01 7.46
CA ASP A 135 -5.40 2.81 8.40
C ASP A 135 -4.61 3.03 9.70
N GLY A 136 -4.17 4.25 9.99
CA GLY A 136 -3.39 4.61 11.18
C GLY A 136 -4.08 4.35 12.52
N ALA A 137 -5.35 3.99 12.51
CA ALA A 137 -6.10 3.54 13.68
C ALA A 137 -6.08 2.02 13.90
N ARG A 138 -5.22 1.27 13.19
CA ARG A 138 -5.02 -0.18 13.33
C ARG A 138 -3.62 -0.47 13.89
N PRO A 139 -3.45 -0.56 15.21
CA PRO A 139 -2.14 -0.60 15.85
C PRO A 139 -1.42 -1.95 15.76
N PHE A 140 -2.10 -3.02 15.33
CA PHE A 140 -1.57 -4.40 15.38
C PHE A 140 -0.91 -4.86 14.08
N ILE A 141 -0.27 -3.94 13.36
CA ILE A 141 0.59 -4.28 12.23
C ILE A 141 1.93 -4.83 12.73
N SER A 142 2.52 -5.78 11.99
CA SER A 142 3.84 -6.36 12.30
C SER A 142 4.73 -6.43 11.06
N GLU A 143 6.04 -6.60 11.26
CA GLU A 143 6.98 -6.78 10.15
C GLU A 143 6.64 -7.99 9.28
N GLU A 144 6.15 -9.07 9.88
CA GLU A 144 5.69 -10.24 9.15
C GLU A 144 4.51 -9.91 8.21
N ILE A 145 3.56 -9.09 8.66
CA ILE A 145 2.42 -8.62 7.85
C ILE A 145 2.94 -7.76 6.69
N ILE A 146 3.87 -6.85 6.94
CA ILE A 146 4.48 -6.00 5.89
C ILE A 146 5.14 -6.87 4.83
N LYS A 147 5.98 -7.84 5.26
CA LYS A 147 6.67 -8.74 4.35
C LYS A 147 5.71 -9.59 3.52
N ARG A 148 4.72 -10.23 4.13
CA ARG A 148 3.72 -11.05 3.41
C ARG A 148 2.95 -10.22 2.38
N GLY A 149 2.54 -9.00 2.75
CA GLY A 149 1.87 -8.08 1.84
C GLY A 149 2.72 -7.72 0.63
N LEU A 150 4.01 -7.40 0.86
CA LEU A 150 4.96 -7.10 -0.21
C LEU A 150 5.18 -8.30 -1.13
N ASP A 151 5.45 -9.48 -0.56
CA ASP A 151 5.67 -10.71 -1.32
C ASP A 151 4.43 -11.09 -2.17
N GLY A 152 3.23 -10.85 -1.65
CA GLY A 152 1.98 -11.03 -2.40
C GLY A 152 1.85 -10.03 -3.55
N ALA A 153 2.11 -8.74 -3.30
CA ALA A 153 2.06 -7.70 -4.33
C ALA A 153 3.13 -7.88 -5.42
N LYS A 154 4.29 -8.44 -5.09
CA LYS A 154 5.32 -8.81 -6.08
C LYS A 154 4.83 -9.89 -7.05
N LYS A 155 4.00 -10.82 -6.60
CA LYS A 155 3.48 -11.92 -7.43
C LYS A 155 2.40 -11.45 -8.42
N THR A 156 1.46 -10.64 -7.96
CA THR A 156 0.25 -10.30 -8.74
C THR A 156 0.09 -8.82 -9.05
N GLY A 157 0.87 -7.96 -8.42
CA GLY A 157 0.74 -6.50 -8.48
C GLY A 157 -0.18 -5.93 -7.41
N ALA A 158 -0.98 -6.76 -6.70
CA ALA A 158 -1.93 -6.32 -5.70
C ALA A 158 -2.14 -7.40 -4.62
N CYS A 159 -2.07 -7.00 -3.36
CA CYS A 159 -2.24 -7.88 -2.20
C CYS A 159 -2.98 -7.17 -1.08
N VAL A 160 -3.91 -7.85 -0.45
CA VAL A 160 -4.58 -7.38 0.77
C VAL A 160 -4.31 -8.34 1.92
N VAL A 161 -4.06 -7.76 3.08
CA VAL A 161 -3.95 -8.53 4.32
C VAL A 161 -5.35 -8.79 4.86
N GLY A 162 -5.63 -10.03 5.19
CA GLY A 162 -6.92 -10.43 5.68
C GLY A 162 -6.87 -11.61 6.64
N MET A 163 -8.02 -11.97 7.15
CA MET A 163 -8.20 -13.15 8.01
C MET A 163 -9.36 -14.00 7.49
N PRO A 164 -9.21 -15.33 7.43
CA PRO A 164 -10.35 -16.21 7.19
C PRO A 164 -11.44 -15.94 8.22
N SER A 165 -12.70 -15.88 7.78
CA SER A 165 -13.82 -15.67 8.68
C SER A 165 -13.95 -16.83 9.66
N LYS A 166 -14.09 -16.50 10.95
CA LYS A 166 -14.42 -17.48 12.00
C LYS A 166 -15.92 -17.69 12.12
N ASP A 167 -16.71 -16.73 11.65
CA ASP A 167 -18.16 -16.72 11.77
C ASP A 167 -18.83 -17.29 10.51
N THR A 168 -20.05 -17.76 10.65
CA THR A 168 -20.90 -18.09 9.51
C THR A 168 -21.47 -16.80 8.92
N VAL A 169 -21.14 -16.51 7.67
CA VAL A 169 -21.65 -15.34 6.93
C VAL A 169 -22.90 -15.74 6.17
N LYS A 170 -23.91 -14.88 6.19
CA LYS A 170 -25.14 -14.99 5.42
C LYS A 170 -25.23 -13.79 4.48
N LEU A 171 -25.44 -14.04 3.21
CA LEU A 171 -25.86 -13.00 2.27
C LEU A 171 -27.37 -12.90 2.32
N ALA A 172 -27.90 -11.69 2.56
CA ALA A 172 -29.33 -11.44 2.62
C ALA A 172 -29.84 -10.91 1.28
N ASP A 173 -31.10 -11.10 0.97
CA ASP A 173 -31.82 -10.39 -0.06
C ASP A 173 -32.37 -9.03 0.47
N GLU A 174 -33.02 -8.28 -0.40
CA GLU A 174 -33.58 -6.95 -0.08
C GLU A 174 -34.70 -6.99 0.97
N ASN A 175 -35.31 -8.16 1.19
CA ASN A 175 -36.38 -8.38 2.16
C ASN A 175 -35.86 -8.91 3.50
N GLY A 176 -34.54 -9.13 3.63
CA GLY A 176 -33.90 -9.63 4.85
C GLY A 176 -33.86 -11.15 4.99
N TYR A 177 -34.27 -11.91 3.96
CA TYR A 177 -34.14 -13.36 3.95
C TYR A 177 -32.75 -13.80 3.51
N VAL A 178 -32.33 -14.97 3.98
CA VAL A 178 -31.04 -15.56 3.58
C VAL A 178 -31.10 -15.95 2.11
N LYS A 179 -30.26 -15.31 1.29
CA LYS A 179 -30.07 -15.62 -0.14
C LYS A 179 -29.02 -16.71 -0.33
N GLU A 180 -27.93 -16.65 0.43
CA GLU A 180 -26.80 -17.55 0.29
C GLU A 180 -26.04 -17.70 1.62
N THR A 181 -25.40 -18.85 1.80
CA THR A 181 -24.43 -19.08 2.89
C THR A 181 -23.13 -19.53 2.25
N PRO A 182 -22.17 -18.63 2.01
CA PRO A 182 -20.91 -18.99 1.39
C PRO A 182 -20.10 -19.96 2.27
N ALA A 183 -19.32 -20.82 1.63
CA ALA A 183 -18.41 -21.73 2.33
C ALA A 183 -17.40 -20.90 3.16
N ARG A 184 -17.36 -21.15 4.48
CA ARG A 184 -16.57 -20.34 5.44
C ARG A 184 -15.09 -20.23 5.06
N ASN A 185 -14.49 -21.28 4.54
CA ASN A 185 -13.09 -21.32 4.11
C ASN A 185 -12.79 -20.41 2.90
N LEU A 186 -13.81 -19.91 2.21
CA LEU A 186 -13.68 -18.96 1.10
C LEU A 186 -14.00 -17.52 1.50
N VAL A 187 -14.44 -17.30 2.74
CA VAL A 187 -14.79 -15.97 3.24
C VAL A 187 -13.65 -15.40 4.06
N TRP A 188 -13.19 -14.20 3.67
CA TRP A 188 -12.13 -13.47 4.34
C TRP A 188 -12.61 -12.07 4.76
N THR A 189 -12.16 -11.63 5.92
CA THR A 189 -12.34 -10.25 6.38
C THR A 189 -11.05 -9.47 6.08
N VAL A 190 -11.14 -8.52 5.16
CA VAL A 190 -10.01 -7.73 4.71
C VAL A 190 -9.65 -6.66 5.75
N GLN A 191 -8.36 -6.47 5.94
CA GLN A 191 -7.74 -5.50 6.83
C GLN A 191 -6.81 -4.57 6.04
N THR A 192 -5.96 -3.84 6.73
CA THR A 192 -4.82 -3.11 6.17
C THR A 192 -3.52 -3.53 6.86
N PRO A 193 -2.36 -3.47 6.16
CA PRO A 193 -2.12 -2.77 4.91
C PRO A 193 -2.70 -3.48 3.68
N GLN A 194 -3.07 -2.69 2.68
CA GLN A 194 -3.31 -3.15 1.31
C GLN A 194 -2.11 -2.71 0.48
N VAL A 195 -1.51 -3.63 -0.26
CA VAL A 195 -0.20 -3.42 -0.90
C VAL A 195 -0.33 -3.56 -2.41
N PHE A 196 0.16 -2.58 -3.13
CA PHE A 196 0.01 -2.52 -4.58
C PHE A 196 1.30 -2.09 -5.26
N ARG A 197 1.51 -2.58 -6.48
CA ARG A 197 2.42 -1.92 -7.41
C ARG A 197 1.93 -0.49 -7.64
N TYR A 198 2.78 0.49 -7.44
CA TYR A 198 2.38 1.91 -7.49
C TYR A 198 1.72 2.30 -8.82
N SER A 199 2.31 1.90 -9.95
CA SER A 199 1.76 2.24 -11.27
C SER A 199 0.35 1.65 -11.49
N LEU A 200 0.06 0.49 -10.92
CA LEU A 200 -1.24 -0.18 -11.02
C LEU A 200 -2.32 0.60 -10.27
N ILE A 201 -2.11 0.81 -8.96
CA ILE A 201 -3.11 1.50 -8.11
C ILE A 201 -3.27 2.96 -8.52
N ARG A 202 -2.19 3.63 -8.90
CA ARG A 202 -2.23 5.02 -9.36
C ARG A 202 -3.13 5.16 -10.59
N LYS A 203 -2.94 4.32 -11.61
CA LYS A 203 -3.78 4.29 -12.82
C LYS A 203 -5.24 3.98 -12.50
N ALA A 204 -5.49 3.02 -11.60
CA ALA A 204 -6.85 2.66 -11.20
C ALA A 204 -7.56 3.85 -10.54
N TYR A 205 -6.91 4.56 -9.62
CA TYR A 205 -7.47 5.75 -8.99
C TYR A 205 -7.67 6.92 -9.96
N GLU A 206 -6.78 7.12 -10.92
CA GLU A 206 -6.94 8.13 -11.97
C GLU A 206 -8.16 7.84 -12.85
N SER A 207 -8.38 6.58 -13.23
CA SER A 207 -9.55 6.15 -14.01
C SER A 207 -10.86 6.34 -13.24
N MET A 208 -10.85 6.18 -11.92
CA MET A 208 -12.05 6.31 -11.08
C MET A 208 -12.48 7.75 -10.78
N GLN A 209 -11.61 8.77 -11.00
CA GLN A 209 -11.90 10.17 -10.65
C GLN A 209 -13.17 10.73 -11.32
N SER A 210 -13.57 10.19 -12.46
CA SER A 210 -14.77 10.61 -13.19
C SER A 210 -16.00 9.74 -12.92
N LYS A 211 -15.91 8.77 -12.01
CA LYS A 211 -16.95 7.78 -11.74
C LYS A 211 -17.55 7.96 -10.34
N ASP A 212 -18.72 7.35 -10.12
CA ASP A 212 -19.32 7.27 -8.80
C ASP A 212 -18.52 6.28 -7.92
N MET A 213 -17.95 6.78 -6.84
CA MET A 213 -17.16 6.01 -5.89
C MET A 213 -17.94 5.56 -4.64
N THR A 214 -19.25 5.76 -4.59
CA THR A 214 -20.07 5.42 -3.41
C THR A 214 -20.08 3.92 -3.09
N ALA A 215 -19.87 3.07 -4.09
CA ALA A 215 -19.78 1.61 -3.93
C ALA A 215 -18.37 1.10 -3.57
N VAL A 216 -17.35 1.98 -3.54
CA VAL A 216 -15.97 1.60 -3.22
C VAL A 216 -15.84 1.36 -1.71
N THR A 217 -15.52 0.14 -1.34
CA THR A 217 -15.36 -0.26 0.06
C THR A 217 -13.92 -0.20 0.55
N ASP A 218 -12.96 -0.50 -0.34
CA ASP A 218 -11.52 -0.47 -0.07
C ASP A 218 -10.71 -0.22 -1.35
N ASP A 219 -9.37 -0.19 -1.21
CA ASP A 219 -8.47 0.12 -2.31
C ASP A 219 -8.35 -1.03 -3.31
N ALA A 220 -8.52 -2.27 -2.84
CA ALA A 220 -8.54 -3.44 -3.70
C ALA A 220 -9.75 -3.43 -4.65
N CYS A 221 -10.91 -3.02 -4.15
CA CYS A 221 -12.13 -2.86 -4.96
C CYS A 221 -11.90 -1.91 -6.15
N VAL A 222 -11.16 -0.81 -5.95
CA VAL A 222 -10.78 0.11 -7.04
C VAL A 222 -9.93 -0.59 -8.09
N VAL A 223 -8.91 -1.36 -7.66
CA VAL A 223 -8.04 -2.09 -8.59
C VAL A 223 -8.80 -3.18 -9.34
N GLU A 224 -9.65 -3.94 -8.66
CA GLU A 224 -10.47 -4.99 -9.28
C GLU A 224 -11.38 -4.43 -10.37
N GLN A 225 -12.10 -3.36 -10.07
CA GLN A 225 -13.05 -2.74 -10.99
C GLN A 225 -12.38 -2.12 -12.22
N GLU A 226 -11.22 -1.48 -12.03
CA GLU A 226 -10.58 -0.71 -13.10
C GLU A 226 -9.56 -1.50 -13.93
N THR A 227 -9.03 -2.59 -13.41
CA THR A 227 -7.91 -3.28 -14.06
C THR A 227 -8.17 -4.76 -14.33
N GLY A 228 -9.11 -5.37 -13.63
CA GLY A 228 -9.35 -6.81 -13.66
C GLY A 228 -8.22 -7.66 -13.07
N VAL A 229 -7.23 -7.04 -12.42
CA VAL A 229 -6.12 -7.74 -11.76
C VAL A 229 -6.65 -8.50 -10.54
N LYS A 230 -6.25 -9.77 -10.41
CA LYS A 230 -6.60 -10.60 -9.26
C LYS A 230 -5.83 -10.16 -8.03
N ILE A 231 -6.54 -9.90 -6.94
CA ILE A 231 -5.97 -9.51 -5.66
C ILE A 231 -5.53 -10.76 -4.89
N TRP A 232 -4.29 -10.76 -4.39
CA TRP A 232 -3.79 -11.81 -3.52
C TRP A 232 -4.23 -11.59 -2.08
N LEU A 233 -4.71 -12.64 -1.40
CA LEU A 233 -5.02 -12.63 0.04
C LEU A 233 -3.80 -13.17 0.81
N ALA A 234 -3.29 -12.38 1.80
CA ALA A 234 -2.14 -12.69 2.62
C ALA A 234 -2.46 -12.74 4.12
#